data_7f5fb2d0245bcf37863b95c2297b0abd
#
_entry.id   7f5fb2d0245bcf37863b95c2297b0abd
#
_cell.length_a   1.000
_cell.length_b   1.000
_cell.length_c   1.000
_cell.angle_alpha   90.00
_cell.angle_beta   90.00
_cell.angle_gamma   90.00
#
_symmetry.space_group_name_H-M   'P 1'
#
loop_
_entity.id
_entity.type
_entity.pdbx_description
1 polymer ?
#
loop_
_entity_poly.entity_id
_entity_poly.type
_entity_poly.pdbx_seq_one_letter_code
_entity_poly.pdbx_strand_id
1 'polypeptide(L)'
;MHSEALSSPPLRPLEWDVFCRVVDNLGDIGVCWRLARRLASLGQQVRLWVDDNSALSWMAPQGEPGVSVRPWRDPDDREMPGDVVVEAFGCDPPAAFVECMARAPRPPVWINLEYLSAEAYVERSHALPSPQLAGPGRGLNKWFFYPGFTRATGGLLHEEGLASERARFDAATWLGGLGIRALPGAQRVSLFCYEQPALHTGLAQWSATPTQLLVTPGLAARQVAAALRCDGEPGSVAVQDGLHAHFLPCLPQPEFDCLLWACDLNFVRGEDSLVRALWAGRPFLWQLYAQREDAHAAKLDAFLDFFLQGADIGLTLQLRRCFAYWNGLALPPADSDTAAPHAFLPQDPADFEAWRRLAASRRACLEATIDRDGDLALRLCRFVAGKG
;
A
#
# COMPACT_ATOMS: atom_id res chain seq x y z
N MET A 1 28.30 -23.69 -17.98
CA MET A 1 27.15 -23.53 -18.89
C MET A 1 26.42 -22.30 -18.38
N HIS A 2 26.64 -21.14 -19.03
CA HIS A 2 25.94 -19.89 -18.70
C HIS A 2 24.49 -20.03 -19.16
N SER A 3 23.55 -19.99 -18.23
CA SER A 3 22.13 -19.83 -18.53
C SER A 3 21.97 -18.42 -19.10
N GLU A 4 21.80 -18.28 -20.39
CA GLU A 4 21.30 -17.06 -21.01
C GLU A 4 19.90 -16.81 -20.48
N ALA A 5 19.79 -15.81 -19.62
CA ALA A 5 18.51 -15.23 -19.26
C ALA A 5 17.90 -14.72 -20.57
N LEU A 6 16.87 -15.39 -21.06
CA LEU A 6 16.04 -14.92 -22.16
C LEU A 6 15.49 -13.55 -21.78
N SER A 7 16.16 -12.49 -22.21
CA SER A 7 15.64 -11.14 -22.09
C SER A 7 14.34 -11.09 -22.88
N SER A 8 13.23 -10.86 -22.20
CA SER A 8 11.95 -10.59 -22.86
C SER A 8 12.15 -9.45 -23.87
N PRO A 9 11.53 -9.50 -25.04
CA PRO A 9 11.64 -8.41 -26.02
C PRO A 9 11.24 -7.08 -25.37
N PRO A 10 11.87 -5.96 -25.74
CA PRO A 10 11.54 -4.66 -25.19
C PRO A 10 10.05 -4.36 -25.39
N LEU A 11 9.39 -3.89 -24.34
CA LEU A 11 7.99 -3.50 -24.42
C LEU A 11 7.84 -2.33 -25.42
N ARG A 12 6.84 -2.41 -26.30
CA ARG A 12 6.51 -1.27 -27.17
C ARG A 12 6.07 -0.09 -26.30
N PRO A 13 6.62 1.11 -26.49
CA PRO A 13 6.10 2.31 -25.84
C PRO A 13 4.64 2.55 -26.23
N LEU A 14 3.78 2.69 -25.22
CA LEU A 14 2.36 2.99 -25.37
C LEU A 14 2.02 4.23 -24.55
N GLU A 15 0.92 4.91 -24.93
CA GLU A 15 0.36 5.99 -24.14
C GLU A 15 -0.74 5.44 -23.23
N TRP A 16 -0.61 5.71 -21.91
CA TRP A 16 -1.49 5.23 -20.87
C TRP A 16 -2.24 6.38 -20.22
N ASP A 17 -3.55 6.26 -20.14
CA ASP A 17 -4.42 7.12 -19.32
C ASP A 17 -4.76 6.39 -18.04
N VAL A 18 -4.31 6.90 -16.92
CA VAL A 18 -4.64 6.35 -15.60
C VAL A 18 -5.55 7.32 -14.88
N PHE A 19 -6.81 6.95 -14.67
CA PHE A 19 -7.81 7.73 -13.95
C PHE A 19 -7.83 7.33 -12.49
N CYS A 20 -7.74 8.32 -11.61
CA CYS A 20 -7.75 8.18 -10.17
C CYS A 20 -8.73 9.17 -9.55
N ARG A 21 -9.76 8.67 -8.87
CA ARG A 21 -10.60 9.46 -7.97
C ARG A 21 -10.12 9.25 -6.56
N VAL A 22 -9.82 10.33 -5.85
CA VAL A 22 -9.29 10.28 -4.49
C VAL A 22 -10.45 10.15 -3.50
N VAL A 23 -10.65 8.96 -2.94
CA VAL A 23 -11.64 8.64 -1.91
C VAL A 23 -10.95 8.42 -0.56
N ASP A 24 -9.94 7.57 -0.52
CA ASP A 24 -9.05 7.40 0.64
C ASP A 24 -7.84 8.33 0.51
N ASN A 25 -8.05 9.60 0.78
CA ASN A 25 -7.07 10.72 0.82
C ASN A 25 -5.68 10.47 0.22
N LEU A 26 -4.92 9.50 0.72
CA LEU A 26 -3.55 9.20 0.31
C LEU A 26 -3.39 7.82 -0.33
N GLY A 27 -4.34 6.90 -0.09
CA GLY A 27 -4.25 5.52 -0.55
C GLY A 27 -4.38 5.43 -2.07
N ASP A 28 -5.46 5.97 -2.63
CA ASP A 28 -5.77 5.85 -4.05
C ASP A 28 -4.72 6.54 -4.92
N ILE A 29 -4.40 7.79 -4.59
CA ILE A 29 -3.37 8.56 -5.33
C ILE A 29 -1.98 7.95 -5.15
N GLY A 30 -1.69 7.36 -3.98
CA GLY A 30 -0.42 6.69 -3.69
C GLY A 30 -0.19 5.50 -4.60
N VAL A 31 -1.17 4.61 -4.74
CA VAL A 31 -1.12 3.46 -5.66
C VAL A 31 -1.00 3.93 -7.11
N CYS A 32 -1.85 4.88 -7.54
CA CYS A 32 -1.87 5.35 -8.92
C CYS A 32 -0.57 6.06 -9.31
N TRP A 33 0.02 6.86 -8.41
CA TRP A 33 1.31 7.50 -8.64
C TRP A 33 2.45 6.47 -8.76
N ARG A 34 2.52 5.48 -7.87
CA ARG A 34 3.52 4.40 -7.97
C ARG A 34 3.36 3.59 -9.26
N LEU A 35 2.11 3.28 -9.65
CA LEU A 35 1.84 2.60 -10.91
C LEU A 35 2.33 3.44 -12.10
N ALA A 36 2.00 4.73 -12.14
CA ALA A 36 2.40 5.64 -13.21
C ALA A 36 3.94 5.72 -13.32
N ARG A 37 4.63 5.89 -12.19
CA ARG A 37 6.09 5.88 -12.14
C ARG A 37 6.68 4.56 -12.65
N ARG A 38 6.12 3.44 -12.20
CA ARG A 38 6.62 2.13 -12.60
C ARG A 38 6.38 1.85 -14.09
N LEU A 39 5.23 2.24 -14.64
CA LEU A 39 4.98 2.18 -16.08
C LEU A 39 5.97 3.07 -16.86
N ALA A 40 6.23 4.28 -16.39
CA ALA A 40 7.21 5.18 -17.01
C ALA A 40 8.63 4.58 -17.00
N SER A 41 9.06 3.95 -15.90
CA SER A 41 10.35 3.25 -15.82
C SER A 41 10.45 2.05 -16.77
N LEU A 42 9.31 1.50 -17.20
CA LEU A 42 9.21 0.46 -18.24
C LEU A 42 9.15 1.05 -19.68
N GLY A 43 9.37 2.36 -19.84
CA GLY A 43 9.37 3.05 -21.11
C GLY A 43 7.99 3.46 -21.65
N GLN A 44 6.97 3.42 -20.80
CA GLN A 44 5.62 3.85 -21.16
C GLN A 44 5.45 5.36 -20.95
N GLN A 45 4.51 6.00 -21.67
CA GLN A 45 4.11 7.39 -21.45
C GLN A 45 2.78 7.40 -20.69
N VAL A 46 2.71 8.11 -19.57
CA VAL A 46 1.55 8.07 -18.68
C VAL A 46 0.94 9.45 -18.48
N ARG A 47 -0.37 9.55 -18.71
CA ARG A 47 -1.21 10.67 -18.28
C ARG A 47 -1.99 10.21 -17.05
N LEU A 48 -1.67 10.80 -15.90
CA LEU A 48 -2.36 10.52 -14.64
C LEU A 48 -3.45 11.58 -14.43
N TRP A 49 -4.70 11.17 -14.59
CA TRP A 49 -5.89 12.00 -14.41
C TRP A 49 -6.38 11.91 -12.98
N VAL A 50 -6.38 13.03 -12.26
CA VAL A 50 -6.71 13.07 -10.84
C VAL A 50 -7.68 14.21 -10.55
N ASP A 51 -8.71 13.94 -9.75
CA ASP A 51 -9.68 14.95 -9.29
C ASP A 51 -9.10 15.83 -8.16
N ASP A 52 -8.27 15.28 -7.28
CA ASP A 52 -7.49 16.01 -6.28
C ASP A 52 -6.01 15.58 -6.30
N ASN A 53 -5.17 16.44 -6.84
CA ASN A 53 -3.73 16.23 -6.92
C ASN A 53 -2.94 16.91 -5.78
N SER A 54 -3.59 17.47 -4.78
CA SER A 54 -2.96 18.25 -3.71
C SER A 54 -1.85 17.50 -2.99
N ALA A 55 -2.06 16.20 -2.75
CA ALA A 55 -1.07 15.33 -2.09
C ALA A 55 0.21 15.15 -2.91
N LEU A 56 0.18 15.22 -4.23
CA LEU A 56 1.37 15.04 -5.07
C LEU A 56 2.40 16.15 -4.87
N SER A 57 2.00 17.31 -4.39
CA SER A 57 2.90 18.44 -4.11
C SER A 57 4.01 18.09 -3.09
N TRP A 58 3.73 17.21 -2.16
CA TRP A 58 4.68 16.73 -1.16
C TRP A 58 5.01 15.24 -1.29
N MET A 59 4.07 14.42 -1.79
CA MET A 59 4.27 12.99 -1.99
C MET A 59 5.27 12.72 -3.13
N ALA A 60 5.26 13.56 -4.17
CA ALA A 60 6.04 13.42 -5.38
C ALA A 60 6.55 14.79 -5.90
N PRO A 61 7.28 15.58 -5.10
CA PRO A 61 7.59 16.98 -5.42
C PRO A 61 8.45 17.15 -6.67
N GLN A 62 9.19 16.13 -7.06
CA GLN A 62 10.07 16.17 -8.23
C GLN A 62 9.37 15.70 -9.51
N GLY A 63 8.14 15.16 -9.41
CA GLY A 63 7.49 14.49 -10.53
C GLY A 63 8.24 13.22 -10.96
N GLU A 64 7.92 12.75 -12.17
CA GLU A 64 8.60 11.61 -12.79
C GLU A 64 8.66 11.81 -14.31
N PRO A 65 9.83 11.69 -14.96
CA PRO A 65 9.92 11.70 -16.42
C PRO A 65 9.03 10.61 -17.04
N GLY A 66 8.25 10.98 -18.07
CA GLY A 66 7.28 10.08 -18.69
C GLY A 66 5.92 10.04 -18.00
N VAL A 67 5.72 10.78 -16.90
CA VAL A 67 4.40 10.95 -16.25
C VAL A 67 3.95 12.40 -16.34
N SER A 68 2.76 12.64 -16.87
CA SER A 68 2.10 13.95 -16.86
C SER A 68 0.83 13.89 -16.02
N VAL A 69 0.76 14.70 -14.95
CA VAL A 69 -0.44 14.82 -14.12
C VAL A 69 -1.43 15.75 -14.78
N ARG A 70 -2.67 15.29 -14.93
CA ARG A 70 -3.77 16.01 -15.56
C ARG A 70 -4.90 16.24 -14.57
N PRO A 71 -5.44 17.44 -14.45
CA PRO A 71 -6.60 17.67 -13.61
C PRO A 71 -7.85 17.03 -14.25
N TRP A 72 -8.54 16.22 -13.48
CA TRP A 72 -9.82 15.67 -13.89
C TRP A 72 -10.94 16.60 -13.40
N ARG A 73 -11.24 17.65 -14.22
CA ARG A 73 -12.13 18.72 -13.79
C ARG A 73 -13.46 18.79 -14.53
N ASP A 74 -13.55 18.26 -15.75
CA ASP A 74 -14.71 18.47 -16.60
C ASP A 74 -15.18 17.17 -17.26
N PRO A 75 -16.49 16.81 -17.11
CA PRO A 75 -17.07 15.70 -17.86
C PRO A 75 -17.07 15.90 -19.39
N ASP A 76 -16.82 17.12 -19.87
CA ASP A 76 -16.76 17.44 -21.30
C ASP A 76 -15.35 17.30 -21.92
N ASP A 77 -14.38 16.80 -21.20
CA ASP A 77 -13.02 16.61 -21.69
C ASP A 77 -13.00 15.58 -22.83
N ARG A 78 -12.96 16.08 -24.07
CA ARG A 78 -12.94 15.29 -25.32
C ARG A 78 -11.52 14.98 -25.76
N GLU A 79 -10.59 14.87 -24.84
CA GLU A 79 -9.22 14.52 -25.18
C GLU A 79 -9.17 13.11 -25.78
N MET A 80 -8.34 12.93 -26.80
CA MET A 80 -8.19 11.63 -27.44
C MET A 80 -7.54 10.64 -26.48
N PRO A 81 -8.12 9.43 -26.32
CA PRO A 81 -7.53 8.40 -25.47
C PRO A 81 -6.19 7.94 -26.02
N GLY A 82 -5.30 7.53 -25.12
CA GLY A 82 -4.09 6.79 -25.45
C GLY A 82 -4.38 5.35 -25.90
N ASP A 83 -3.33 4.53 -25.95
CA ASP A 83 -3.46 3.12 -26.33
C ASP A 83 -4.12 2.26 -25.22
N VAL A 84 -3.96 2.68 -23.95
CA VAL A 84 -4.49 1.98 -22.78
C VAL A 84 -5.17 2.97 -21.84
N VAL A 85 -6.35 2.60 -21.36
CA VAL A 85 -7.08 3.36 -20.36
C VAL A 85 -7.26 2.50 -19.11
N VAL A 86 -6.75 2.97 -17.98
CA VAL A 86 -6.91 2.35 -16.68
C VAL A 86 -7.82 3.23 -15.81
N GLU A 87 -8.95 2.70 -15.40
CA GLU A 87 -9.73 3.25 -14.30
C GLU A 87 -9.31 2.56 -13.01
N ALA A 88 -8.78 3.33 -12.06
CA ALA A 88 -8.41 2.78 -10.77
C ALA A 88 -9.65 2.71 -9.86
N PHE A 89 -9.86 1.53 -9.27
CA PHE A 89 -10.87 1.32 -8.24
C PHE A 89 -12.31 1.62 -8.68
N GLY A 90 -12.61 1.40 -9.98
CA GLY A 90 -13.93 1.63 -10.53
C GLY A 90 -14.35 3.10 -10.55
N CYS A 91 -13.40 4.03 -10.75
CA CYS A 91 -13.64 5.47 -10.66
C CYS A 91 -14.49 6.05 -11.82
N ASP A 92 -14.83 5.25 -12.84
CA ASP A 92 -15.58 5.64 -14.03
C ASP A 92 -15.07 6.93 -14.71
N PRO A 93 -14.25 6.83 -15.76
CA PRO A 93 -13.80 7.99 -16.53
C PRO A 93 -14.99 8.83 -17.07
N PRO A 94 -14.81 10.13 -17.37
CA PRO A 94 -15.88 10.98 -17.89
C PRO A 94 -16.57 10.38 -19.12
N ALA A 95 -17.90 10.48 -19.17
CA ALA A 95 -18.70 9.89 -20.26
C ALA A 95 -18.23 10.34 -21.65
N ALA A 96 -17.86 11.63 -21.79
CA ALA A 96 -17.35 12.18 -23.05
C ALA A 96 -16.01 11.55 -23.46
N PHE A 97 -15.13 11.26 -22.49
CA PHE A 97 -13.87 10.56 -22.75
C PHE A 97 -14.13 9.11 -23.20
N VAL A 98 -15.04 8.41 -22.53
CA VAL A 98 -15.44 7.03 -22.90
C VAL A 98 -16.09 6.98 -24.29
N GLU A 99 -16.87 8.01 -24.67
CA GLU A 99 -17.37 8.15 -26.05
C GLU A 99 -16.24 8.31 -27.08
N CYS A 100 -15.19 9.07 -26.74
CA CYS A 100 -14.01 9.17 -27.60
C CYS A 100 -13.30 7.82 -27.75
N MET A 101 -13.18 7.05 -26.65
CA MET A 101 -12.65 5.67 -26.71
C MET A 101 -13.44 4.79 -27.68
N ALA A 102 -14.78 4.84 -27.61
CA ALA A 102 -15.65 4.00 -28.45
C ALA A 102 -15.62 4.42 -29.93
N ARG A 103 -15.30 5.69 -30.24
CA ARG A 103 -15.20 6.22 -31.62
C ARG A 103 -13.78 6.12 -32.16
N ALA A 104 -12.79 5.79 -31.36
CA ALA A 104 -11.40 5.73 -31.81
C ALA A 104 -11.25 4.66 -32.93
N PRO A 105 -10.48 4.92 -34.01
CA PRO A 105 -10.21 3.94 -35.07
C PRO A 105 -9.60 2.63 -34.55
N ARG A 106 -8.85 2.75 -33.46
CA ARG A 106 -8.34 1.63 -32.64
C ARG A 106 -8.75 1.94 -31.20
N PRO A 107 -9.81 1.30 -30.70
CA PRO A 107 -10.22 1.48 -29.31
C PRO A 107 -9.10 1.07 -28.36
N PRO A 108 -8.89 1.83 -27.26
CA PRO A 108 -7.89 1.49 -26.26
C PRO A 108 -8.21 0.18 -25.54
N VAL A 109 -7.20 -0.45 -24.98
CA VAL A 109 -7.43 -1.52 -23.99
C VAL A 109 -7.92 -0.87 -22.71
N TRP A 110 -9.18 -1.11 -22.34
CA TRP A 110 -9.80 -0.53 -21.15
C TRP A 110 -9.72 -1.49 -19.96
N ILE A 111 -9.08 -1.05 -18.88
CA ILE A 111 -8.80 -1.86 -17.71
C ILE A 111 -9.43 -1.20 -16.48
N ASN A 112 -10.19 -1.94 -15.70
CA ASN A 112 -10.52 -1.60 -14.33
C ASN A 112 -9.47 -2.23 -13.42
N LEU A 113 -8.59 -1.42 -12.86
CA LEU A 113 -7.64 -1.83 -11.83
C LEU A 113 -8.36 -1.84 -10.49
N GLU A 114 -8.62 -3.02 -9.98
CA GLU A 114 -9.35 -3.24 -8.76
C GLU A 114 -8.48 -3.07 -7.50
N TYR A 115 -9.14 -3.04 -6.34
CA TYR A 115 -8.48 -3.03 -5.05
C TYR A 115 -7.70 -4.32 -4.79
N LEU A 116 -6.59 -4.19 -4.08
CA LEU A 116 -5.80 -5.34 -3.61
C LEU A 116 -6.61 -6.22 -2.67
N SER A 117 -6.68 -7.51 -2.95
CA SER A 117 -7.26 -8.48 -2.03
C SER A 117 -6.55 -9.85 -2.10
N ALA A 118 -6.62 -10.58 -0.98
CA ALA A 118 -6.22 -11.99 -0.88
C ALA A 118 -7.42 -12.96 -0.95
N GLU A 119 -8.64 -12.44 -1.12
CA GLU A 119 -9.85 -13.25 -1.16
C GLU A 119 -9.89 -14.12 -2.43
N ALA A 120 -10.41 -15.33 -2.33
CA ALA A 120 -10.38 -16.31 -3.41
C ALA A 120 -11.11 -15.87 -4.70
N TYR A 121 -12.06 -14.92 -4.61
CA TYR A 121 -12.76 -14.45 -5.81
C TYR A 121 -11.84 -13.67 -6.77
N VAL A 122 -10.77 -13.01 -6.27
CA VAL A 122 -9.89 -12.21 -7.13
C VAL A 122 -9.18 -13.04 -8.19
N GLU A 123 -8.79 -14.28 -7.88
CA GLU A 123 -8.19 -15.17 -8.85
C GLU A 123 -9.16 -15.55 -9.98
N ARG A 124 -10.42 -15.78 -9.64
CA ARG A 124 -11.46 -16.15 -10.62
C ARG A 124 -11.91 -14.95 -11.46
N SER A 125 -11.80 -13.76 -10.92
CA SER A 125 -12.28 -12.51 -11.57
C SER A 125 -11.16 -11.78 -12.32
N HIS A 126 -9.91 -12.12 -12.05
CA HIS A 126 -8.75 -11.49 -12.70
C HIS A 126 -8.77 -11.78 -14.22
N ALA A 127 -8.51 -10.73 -15.01
CA ALA A 127 -8.46 -10.76 -16.47
C ALA A 127 -9.79 -11.15 -17.17
N LEU A 128 -10.93 -11.11 -16.45
CA LEU A 128 -12.23 -11.32 -17.08
C LEU A 128 -12.69 -10.05 -17.84
N PRO A 129 -13.30 -10.24 -19.03
CA PRO A 129 -13.91 -9.16 -19.78
C PRO A 129 -15.28 -8.78 -19.21
N SER A 130 -15.60 -7.50 -19.29
CA SER A 130 -16.92 -6.91 -19.04
C SER A 130 -17.38 -6.17 -20.31
N PRO A 131 -18.10 -6.83 -21.21
CA PRO A 131 -18.61 -6.20 -22.42
C PRO A 131 -19.57 -5.05 -22.09
N GLN A 132 -19.35 -3.90 -22.68
CA GLN A 132 -20.21 -2.72 -22.48
C GLN A 132 -21.38 -2.77 -23.47
N LEU A 133 -22.56 -3.16 -23.00
CA LEU A 133 -23.75 -3.36 -23.85
C LEU A 133 -24.55 -2.09 -24.06
N ALA A 134 -24.36 -1.06 -23.24
CA ALA A 134 -25.08 0.21 -23.27
C ALA A 134 -24.18 1.36 -22.81
N GLY A 135 -24.69 2.59 -22.90
CA GLY A 135 -23.99 3.81 -22.45
C GLY A 135 -22.86 4.25 -23.39
N PRO A 136 -21.99 5.19 -22.91
CA PRO A 136 -20.97 5.82 -23.74
C PRO A 136 -19.91 4.85 -24.27
N GLY A 137 -19.65 3.77 -23.53
CA GLY A 137 -18.67 2.74 -23.89
C GLY A 137 -19.25 1.58 -24.71
N ARG A 138 -20.48 1.69 -25.25
CA ARG A 138 -21.10 0.58 -25.96
C ARG A 138 -20.21 0.01 -27.07
N GLY A 139 -19.99 -1.30 -27.01
CA GLY A 139 -19.16 -2.04 -27.96
C GLY A 139 -17.72 -2.23 -27.50
N LEU A 140 -17.28 -1.56 -26.43
CA LEU A 140 -15.99 -1.80 -25.80
C LEU A 140 -16.03 -2.99 -24.84
N ASN A 141 -14.86 -3.54 -24.56
CA ASN A 141 -14.66 -4.47 -23.45
C ASN A 141 -13.84 -3.77 -22.38
N LYS A 142 -14.34 -3.76 -21.13
CA LYS A 142 -13.61 -3.40 -19.94
C LYS A 142 -13.03 -4.68 -19.31
N TRP A 143 -11.78 -4.68 -18.93
CA TRP A 143 -11.11 -5.85 -18.34
C TRP A 143 -10.87 -5.62 -16.87
N PHE A 144 -11.30 -6.54 -16.02
CA PHE A 144 -10.97 -6.50 -14.61
C PHE A 144 -9.53 -6.95 -14.37
N PHE A 145 -8.77 -6.16 -13.64
CA PHE A 145 -7.38 -6.49 -13.28
C PHE A 145 -7.20 -6.37 -11.77
N TYR A 146 -7.09 -7.50 -11.10
CA TYR A 146 -7.00 -7.57 -9.64
C TYR A 146 -5.55 -7.68 -9.19
N PRO A 147 -5.01 -6.71 -8.44
CA PRO A 147 -3.81 -6.90 -7.64
C PRO A 147 -4.03 -8.01 -6.61
N GLY A 148 -2.98 -8.75 -6.29
CA GLY A 148 -3.11 -9.85 -5.34
C GLY A 148 -1.78 -10.56 -5.09
N PHE A 149 -1.82 -11.59 -4.26
CA PHE A 149 -0.65 -12.24 -3.69
C PHE A 149 -0.24 -13.53 -4.40
N THR A 150 -1.02 -13.99 -5.34
CA THR A 150 -0.81 -15.26 -6.04
C THR A 150 -0.42 -15.04 -7.51
N ARG A 151 0.01 -16.13 -8.16
CA ARG A 151 0.35 -16.09 -9.58
C ARG A 151 -0.86 -15.90 -10.49
N ALA A 152 -2.06 -16.23 -10.00
CA ALA A 152 -3.32 -16.12 -10.74
C ALA A 152 -3.92 -14.70 -10.67
N THR A 153 -3.21 -13.74 -10.07
CA THR A 153 -3.62 -12.34 -9.94
C THR A 153 -2.65 -11.40 -10.64
N GLY A 154 -2.92 -10.10 -10.61
CA GLY A 154 -2.06 -9.06 -11.18
C GLY A 154 -0.73 -8.85 -10.43
N GLY A 155 -0.54 -9.47 -9.27
CA GLY A 155 0.64 -9.28 -8.44
C GLY A 155 0.62 -7.96 -7.67
N LEU A 156 1.79 -7.54 -7.20
CA LEU A 156 1.98 -6.33 -6.39
C LEU A 156 2.90 -5.34 -7.12
N LEU A 157 2.74 -4.05 -6.84
CA LEU A 157 3.70 -3.03 -7.29
C LEU A 157 5.04 -3.23 -6.59
N HIS A 158 6.11 -3.21 -7.39
CA HIS A 158 7.48 -3.30 -6.91
C HIS A 158 8.41 -2.53 -7.87
N GLU A 159 9.13 -1.55 -7.34
CA GLU A 159 10.06 -0.76 -8.14
C GLU A 159 11.39 -1.50 -8.30
N GLU A 160 11.99 -1.33 -9.46
CA GLU A 160 13.34 -1.82 -9.72
C GLU A 160 14.33 -1.15 -8.76
N GLY A 161 15.24 -1.94 -8.20
CA GLY A 161 16.24 -1.43 -7.25
C GLY A 161 15.81 -1.37 -5.80
N LEU A 162 14.52 -1.48 -5.47
CA LEU A 162 13.99 -1.36 -4.11
C LEU A 162 14.71 -2.26 -3.09
N ALA A 163 14.98 -3.50 -3.44
CA ALA A 163 15.71 -4.43 -2.59
C ALA A 163 17.15 -3.98 -2.33
N SER A 164 17.81 -3.42 -3.35
CA SER A 164 19.18 -2.90 -3.25
C SER A 164 19.24 -1.61 -2.43
N GLU A 165 18.25 -0.74 -2.58
CA GLU A 165 18.12 0.49 -1.78
C GLU A 165 17.92 0.14 -0.30
N ARG A 166 17.01 -0.77 0.01
CA ARG A 166 16.78 -1.27 1.37
C ARG A 166 18.05 -1.90 1.96
N ALA A 167 18.81 -2.68 1.19
CA ALA A 167 20.02 -3.32 1.67
C ALA A 167 21.15 -2.34 2.02
N ARG A 168 21.17 -1.17 1.36
CA ARG A 168 22.16 -0.09 1.62
C ARG A 168 21.66 0.96 2.61
N PHE A 169 20.41 0.87 3.03
CA PHE A 169 19.79 1.86 3.89
C PHE A 169 20.40 1.86 5.30
N ASP A 170 20.79 3.04 5.77
CA ASP A 170 21.26 3.28 7.13
C ASP A 170 20.24 4.11 7.92
N ALA A 171 19.59 3.46 8.86
CA ALA A 171 18.53 4.07 9.66
C ALA A 171 19.03 5.22 10.55
N ALA A 172 20.27 5.15 11.06
CA ALA A 172 20.80 6.18 11.96
C ALA A 172 21.07 7.48 11.19
N THR A 173 21.65 7.38 10.00
CA THR A 173 21.88 8.49 9.09
C THR A 173 20.56 9.13 8.67
N TRP A 174 19.58 8.32 8.29
CA TRP A 174 18.27 8.81 7.83
C TRP A 174 17.51 9.55 8.96
N LEU A 175 17.43 8.94 10.15
CA LEU A 175 16.82 9.59 11.33
C LEU A 175 17.55 10.89 11.70
N GLY A 176 18.89 10.90 11.61
CA GLY A 176 19.69 12.09 11.82
C GLY A 176 19.35 13.24 10.86
N GLY A 177 19.04 12.92 9.59
CA GLY A 177 18.54 13.87 8.60
C GLY A 177 17.19 14.50 8.97
N LEU A 178 16.37 13.80 9.74
CA LEU A 178 15.11 14.31 10.30
C LEU A 178 15.29 14.99 11.67
N GLY A 179 16.53 15.13 12.17
CA GLY A 179 16.82 15.67 13.51
C GLY A 179 16.48 14.70 14.65
N ILE A 180 16.21 13.42 14.33
CA ILE A 180 15.84 12.40 15.31
C ILE A 180 17.09 11.63 15.74
N ARG A 181 17.43 11.73 17.03
CA ARG A 181 18.51 10.94 17.61
C ARG A 181 17.99 9.57 18.04
N ALA A 182 18.63 8.51 17.56
CA ALA A 182 18.31 7.16 18.00
C ALA A 182 18.54 6.98 19.52
N LEU A 183 17.57 6.46 20.24
CA LEU A 183 17.67 6.14 21.65
C LEU A 183 18.18 4.70 21.81
N PRO A 184 19.31 4.48 22.48
CA PRO A 184 19.84 3.14 22.70
C PRO A 184 18.82 2.23 23.40
N GLY A 185 18.59 1.03 22.86
CA GLY A 185 17.69 0.05 23.46
C GLY A 185 16.19 0.35 23.27
N ALA A 186 15.81 1.46 22.67
CA ALA A 186 14.41 1.77 22.38
C ALA A 186 13.93 1.03 21.14
N GLN A 187 12.71 0.49 21.20
CA GLN A 187 11.98 -0.02 20.04
C GLN A 187 11.53 1.16 19.18
N ARG A 188 11.75 1.10 17.89
CA ARG A 188 11.24 2.11 16.94
C ARG A 188 9.95 1.62 16.32
N VAL A 189 8.91 2.45 16.42
CA VAL A 189 7.56 2.15 15.94
C VAL A 189 7.13 3.26 14.98
N SER A 190 6.71 2.95 13.76
CA SER A 190 6.04 3.91 12.90
C SER A 190 4.53 3.84 13.08
N LEU A 191 3.86 4.98 13.09
CA LEU A 191 2.41 5.07 13.22
C LEU A 191 1.80 5.84 12.06
N PHE A 192 1.10 5.12 11.19
CA PHE A 192 0.25 5.63 10.14
C PHE A 192 -1.11 4.93 10.23
N CYS A 193 -2.15 5.63 10.72
CA CYS A 193 -3.44 5.01 11.00
C CYS A 193 -4.62 5.93 10.60
N TYR A 194 -5.80 5.33 10.45
CA TYR A 194 -7.09 6.01 10.47
C TYR A 194 -7.46 6.39 11.92
N GLU A 195 -8.72 6.77 12.17
CA GLU A 195 -9.20 6.81 13.53
C GLU A 195 -9.03 5.46 14.20
N GLN A 196 -8.47 5.48 15.43
CA GLN A 196 -8.00 4.26 16.06
C GLN A 196 -8.36 4.21 17.55
N PRO A 197 -9.50 3.56 17.90
CA PRO A 197 -9.91 3.41 19.30
C PRO A 197 -8.86 2.68 20.16
N ALA A 198 -8.12 1.72 19.58
CA ALA A 198 -7.08 0.96 20.28
C ALA A 198 -5.79 1.78 20.54
N LEU A 199 -5.69 3.03 20.06
CA LEU A 199 -4.48 3.83 20.19
C LEU A 199 -4.10 4.08 21.66
N HIS A 200 -5.09 4.32 22.54
CA HIS A 200 -4.82 4.50 23.98
C HIS A 200 -4.10 3.31 24.60
N THR A 201 -4.54 2.10 24.26
CA THR A 201 -3.88 0.87 24.71
C THR A 201 -2.47 0.76 24.17
N GLY A 202 -2.28 1.12 22.87
CA GLY A 202 -0.95 1.16 22.25
C GLY A 202 -0.01 2.14 22.94
N LEU A 203 -0.46 3.37 23.16
CA LEU A 203 0.35 4.40 23.84
C LEU A 203 0.72 3.97 25.28
N ALA A 204 -0.21 3.39 26.04
CA ALA A 204 0.08 2.87 27.36
C ALA A 204 1.14 1.75 27.32
N GLN A 205 1.04 0.83 26.36
CA GLN A 205 2.02 -0.23 26.19
C GLN A 205 3.40 0.30 25.79
N TRP A 206 3.46 1.28 24.88
CA TRP A 206 4.72 1.91 24.44
C TRP A 206 5.33 2.81 25.52
N SER A 207 4.53 3.37 26.42
CA SER A 207 5.06 4.14 27.54
C SER A 207 5.72 3.26 28.61
N ALA A 208 5.34 2.00 28.71
CA ALA A 208 5.88 1.06 29.68
C ALA A 208 7.31 0.58 29.35
N THR A 209 7.78 0.76 28.13
CA THR A 209 9.12 0.35 27.66
C THR A 209 9.76 1.46 26.83
N PRO A 210 11.12 1.52 26.77
CA PRO A 210 11.77 2.50 25.92
C PRO A 210 11.31 2.39 24.46
N THR A 211 10.57 3.39 23.98
CA THR A 211 9.97 3.40 22.65
C THR A 211 10.14 4.76 21.97
N GLN A 212 10.61 4.74 20.73
CA GLN A 212 10.55 5.87 19.81
C GLN A 212 9.39 5.67 18.84
N LEU A 213 8.34 6.46 18.99
CA LEU A 213 7.16 6.44 18.11
C LEU A 213 7.33 7.52 17.04
N LEU A 214 7.43 7.10 15.78
CA LEU A 214 7.52 7.98 14.62
C LEU A 214 6.11 8.18 14.05
N VAL A 215 5.52 9.33 14.33
CA VAL A 215 4.11 9.63 14.05
C VAL A 215 3.99 10.37 12.72
N THR A 216 3.29 9.78 11.76
CA THR A 216 3.03 10.44 10.47
C THR A 216 2.02 11.58 10.64
N PRO A 217 2.07 12.63 9.79
CA PRO A 217 1.13 13.73 9.86
C PRO A 217 -0.32 13.31 9.58
N GLY A 218 -1.26 14.18 9.90
CA GLY A 218 -2.69 13.96 9.67
C GLY A 218 -3.39 13.29 10.86
N LEU A 219 -4.19 12.23 10.62
CA LEU A 219 -5.01 11.58 11.65
C LEU A 219 -4.17 11.00 12.80
N ALA A 220 -3.08 10.33 12.48
CA ALA A 220 -2.19 9.75 13.49
C ALA A 220 -1.64 10.84 14.43
N ALA A 221 -1.09 11.92 13.87
CA ALA A 221 -0.54 13.03 14.65
C ALA A 221 -1.62 13.68 15.55
N ARG A 222 -2.80 13.96 15.02
CA ARG A 222 -3.90 14.56 15.80
C ARG A 222 -4.33 13.69 16.99
N GLN A 223 -4.46 12.38 16.78
CA GLN A 223 -4.87 11.45 17.83
C GLN A 223 -3.80 11.31 18.91
N VAL A 224 -2.52 11.17 18.52
CA VAL A 224 -1.40 11.08 19.47
C VAL A 224 -1.26 12.40 20.24
N ALA A 225 -1.31 13.54 19.56
CA ALA A 225 -1.23 14.86 20.20
C ALA A 225 -2.34 15.07 21.24
N ALA A 226 -3.59 14.70 20.89
CA ALA A 226 -4.71 14.75 21.82
C ALA A 226 -4.50 13.84 23.04
N ALA A 227 -4.03 12.62 22.84
CA ALA A 227 -3.79 11.67 23.92
C ALA A 227 -2.64 12.09 24.85
N LEU A 228 -1.55 12.63 24.29
CA LEU A 228 -0.38 13.10 25.04
C LEU A 228 -0.50 14.56 25.49
N ARG A 229 -1.59 15.26 25.14
CA ARG A 229 -1.87 16.66 25.46
C ARG A 229 -0.75 17.63 25.02
N CYS A 230 -0.29 17.46 23.78
CA CYS A 230 0.72 18.32 23.14
C CYS A 230 0.18 18.93 21.84
N ASP A 231 0.96 19.80 21.18
CA ASP A 231 0.59 20.47 19.93
C ASP A 231 0.64 19.55 18.71
N GLY A 232 1.53 18.53 18.71
CA GLY A 232 1.68 17.59 17.61
C GLY A 232 2.26 18.20 16.32
N GLU A 233 2.93 19.33 16.41
CA GLU A 233 3.51 20.02 15.27
C GLU A 233 4.66 19.20 14.64
N PRO A 234 4.81 19.22 13.30
CA PRO A 234 5.91 18.53 12.65
C PRO A 234 7.28 18.98 13.19
N GLY A 235 8.13 18.01 13.52
CA GLY A 235 9.44 18.22 14.14
C GLY A 235 9.40 18.31 15.67
N SER A 236 8.22 18.37 16.30
CA SER A 236 8.10 18.33 17.76
C SER A 236 8.24 16.92 18.33
N VAL A 237 8.53 16.84 19.63
CA VAL A 237 8.67 15.59 20.37
C VAL A 237 7.86 15.69 21.67
N ALA A 238 7.00 14.72 21.92
CA ALA A 238 6.34 14.55 23.20
C ALA A 238 6.95 13.35 23.95
N VAL A 239 7.18 13.51 25.26
CA VAL A 239 7.76 12.45 26.09
C VAL A 239 6.80 12.14 27.23
N GLN A 240 6.48 10.85 27.36
CA GLN A 240 5.70 10.32 28.48
C GLN A 240 6.30 8.98 28.92
N ASP A 241 6.84 8.92 30.12
CA ASP A 241 7.56 7.75 30.67
C ASP A 241 8.63 7.23 29.68
N GLY A 242 8.52 5.97 29.21
CA GLY A 242 9.42 5.38 28.23
C GLY A 242 9.16 5.79 26.77
N LEU A 243 8.04 6.49 26.49
CA LEU A 243 7.63 6.85 25.15
C LEU A 243 8.20 8.21 24.71
N HIS A 244 8.88 8.23 23.56
CA HIS A 244 9.27 9.44 22.84
C HIS A 244 8.52 9.48 21.51
N ALA A 245 7.47 10.29 21.41
CA ALA A 245 6.68 10.47 20.20
C ALA A 245 7.22 11.63 19.36
N HIS A 246 7.81 11.31 18.20
CA HIS A 246 8.34 12.25 17.22
C HIS A 246 7.29 12.49 16.13
N PHE A 247 6.84 13.73 15.98
CA PHE A 247 5.88 14.13 14.94
C PHE A 247 6.62 14.44 13.65
N LEU A 248 6.39 13.62 12.62
CA LEU A 248 7.11 13.73 11.35
C LEU A 248 6.49 14.79 10.43
N PRO A 249 7.27 15.40 9.53
CA PRO A 249 6.73 16.15 8.40
C PRO A 249 6.07 15.20 7.38
N CYS A 250 5.38 15.75 6.39
CA CYS A 250 4.98 14.99 5.22
C CYS A 250 6.21 14.41 4.52
N LEU A 251 6.21 13.11 4.29
CA LEU A 251 7.31 12.39 3.66
C LEU A 251 6.96 12.05 2.21
N PRO A 252 7.82 12.33 1.23
CA PRO A 252 7.70 11.77 -0.11
C PRO A 252 7.64 10.24 -0.07
N GLN A 253 7.05 9.62 -1.09
CA GLN A 253 6.87 8.16 -1.09
C GLN A 253 8.16 7.35 -0.87
N PRO A 254 9.32 7.70 -1.45
CA PRO A 254 10.57 6.98 -1.15
C PRO A 254 11.00 7.12 0.32
N GLU A 255 10.77 8.29 0.92
CA GLU A 255 11.08 8.53 2.34
C GLU A 255 10.12 7.78 3.28
N PHE A 256 8.87 7.54 2.85
CA PHE A 256 7.95 6.67 3.59
C PHE A 256 8.46 5.23 3.61
N ASP A 257 9.08 4.74 2.54
CA ASP A 257 9.73 3.43 2.53
C ASP A 257 10.91 3.38 3.52
N CYS A 258 11.73 4.45 3.56
CA CYS A 258 12.80 4.60 4.54
C CYS A 258 12.28 4.58 5.99
N LEU A 259 11.13 5.23 6.27
CA LEU A 259 10.47 5.17 7.57
C LEU A 259 10.18 3.73 7.99
N LEU A 260 9.59 2.94 7.10
CA LEU A 260 9.26 1.54 7.38
C LEU A 260 10.51 0.66 7.58
N TRP A 261 11.60 0.96 6.87
CA TRP A 261 12.86 0.24 7.04
C TRP A 261 13.57 0.61 8.36
N ALA A 262 13.43 1.86 8.82
CA ALA A 262 14.03 2.36 10.04
C ALA A 262 13.39 1.79 11.32
N CYS A 263 12.13 1.30 11.24
CA CYS A 263 11.35 0.87 12.37
C CYS A 263 11.39 -0.64 12.60
N ASP A 264 11.23 -1.04 13.86
CA ASP A 264 11.15 -2.44 14.28
C ASP A 264 9.72 -2.97 14.15
N LEU A 265 8.72 -2.08 14.27
CA LEU A 265 7.29 -2.37 14.13
C LEU A 265 6.62 -1.24 13.36
N ASN A 266 5.77 -1.58 12.41
CA ASN A 266 5.09 -0.62 11.55
C ASN A 266 3.56 -0.73 11.68
N PHE A 267 2.89 0.37 11.98
CA PHE A 267 1.45 0.47 11.85
C PHE A 267 1.14 1.18 10.53
N VAL A 268 0.46 0.47 9.64
CA VAL A 268 0.15 0.96 8.30
C VAL A 268 -1.35 0.88 8.01
N ARG A 269 -1.84 1.68 7.06
CA ARG A 269 -3.25 1.72 6.66
C ARG A 269 -3.41 1.73 5.15
N GLY A 270 -4.59 1.28 4.67
CA GLY A 270 -4.87 1.27 3.24
C GLY A 270 -3.97 0.30 2.48
N GLU A 271 -3.99 0.35 1.15
CA GLU A 271 -3.36 -0.69 0.32
C GLU A 271 -1.91 -0.37 -0.06
N ASP A 272 -1.60 0.90 -0.42
CA ASP A 272 -0.23 1.28 -0.76
C ASP A 272 0.73 0.96 0.39
N SER A 273 0.41 1.45 1.59
CA SER A 273 1.30 1.25 2.74
C SER A 273 1.38 -0.20 3.22
N LEU A 274 0.33 -1.03 3.01
CA LEU A 274 0.42 -2.48 3.21
C LEU A 274 1.48 -3.10 2.31
N VAL A 275 1.44 -2.79 1.01
CA VAL A 275 2.42 -3.31 0.05
C VAL A 275 3.84 -2.87 0.45
N ARG A 276 4.00 -1.63 0.89
CA ARG A 276 5.31 -1.12 1.35
C ARG A 276 5.79 -1.81 2.64
N ALA A 277 4.89 -2.11 3.59
CA ALA A 277 5.22 -2.86 4.80
C ALA A 277 5.66 -4.30 4.49
N LEU A 278 5.04 -4.95 3.50
CA LEU A 278 5.47 -6.27 3.02
C LEU A 278 6.90 -6.19 2.44
N TRP A 279 7.21 -5.17 1.63
CA TRP A 279 8.55 -4.97 1.07
C TRP A 279 9.58 -4.54 2.12
N ALA A 280 9.17 -3.89 3.19
CA ALA A 280 10.06 -3.62 4.33
C ALA A 280 10.50 -4.92 5.03
N GLY A 281 9.64 -5.94 5.06
CA GLY A 281 9.93 -7.24 5.69
C GLY A 281 10.16 -7.12 7.20
N ARG A 282 9.51 -6.15 7.83
CA ARG A 282 9.51 -5.92 9.28
C ARG A 282 8.14 -6.30 9.85
N PRO A 283 8.01 -6.58 11.15
CA PRO A 283 6.72 -6.68 11.82
C PRO A 283 5.82 -5.48 11.49
N PHE A 284 4.55 -5.73 11.22
CA PHE A 284 3.60 -4.66 10.98
C PHE A 284 2.18 -5.07 11.37
N LEU A 285 1.34 -4.07 11.65
CA LEU A 285 -0.11 -4.20 11.73
C LEU A 285 -0.75 -3.34 10.64
N TRP A 286 -1.68 -3.93 9.92
CA TRP A 286 -2.41 -3.27 8.85
C TRP A 286 -3.82 -2.91 9.33
N GLN A 287 -4.18 -1.63 9.21
CA GLN A 287 -5.53 -1.14 9.42
C GLN A 287 -6.22 -0.97 8.06
N LEU A 288 -7.31 -1.69 7.88
CA LEU A 288 -8.18 -1.53 6.71
C LEU A 288 -9.06 -0.29 6.87
N TYR A 289 -9.50 0.25 5.75
CA TYR A 289 -10.55 1.25 5.74
C TYR A 289 -11.84 0.62 6.29
N ALA A 290 -12.38 1.19 7.38
CA ALA A 290 -13.56 0.65 8.03
C ALA A 290 -14.77 0.72 7.07
N GLN A 291 -15.39 -0.42 6.81
CA GLN A 291 -16.58 -0.56 5.99
C GLN A 291 -17.79 -0.87 6.86
N ARG A 292 -18.99 -0.56 6.35
CA ARG A 292 -20.22 -0.89 7.06
C ARG A 292 -20.36 -2.41 7.23
N GLU A 293 -20.97 -2.85 8.34
CA GLU A 293 -21.24 -4.26 8.62
C GLU A 293 -19.99 -5.17 8.66
N ASP A 294 -18.85 -4.61 9.08
CA ASP A 294 -17.57 -5.33 9.20
C ASP A 294 -17.13 -6.10 7.93
N ALA A 295 -17.55 -5.62 6.75
CA ALA A 295 -17.19 -6.25 5.47
C ALA A 295 -15.67 -6.35 5.25
N HIS A 296 -14.89 -5.49 5.93
CA HIS A 296 -13.43 -5.55 5.92
C HIS A 296 -12.86 -6.75 6.70
N ALA A 297 -13.65 -7.44 7.54
CA ALA A 297 -13.19 -8.61 8.30
C ALA A 297 -12.80 -9.77 7.38
N ALA A 298 -13.62 -10.09 6.37
CA ALA A 298 -13.31 -11.14 5.41
C ALA A 298 -12.02 -10.86 4.62
N LYS A 299 -11.80 -9.59 4.24
CA LYS A 299 -10.58 -9.16 3.56
C LYS A 299 -9.36 -9.30 4.46
N LEU A 300 -9.49 -8.97 5.74
CA LEU A 300 -8.44 -9.14 6.74
C LEU A 300 -8.12 -10.62 6.95
N ASP A 301 -9.13 -11.48 7.12
CA ASP A 301 -8.94 -12.92 7.34
C ASP A 301 -8.24 -13.57 6.15
N ALA A 302 -8.66 -13.28 4.93
CA ALA A 302 -8.01 -13.78 3.73
C ALA A 302 -6.54 -13.34 3.63
N PHE A 303 -6.25 -12.07 3.98
CA PHE A 303 -4.88 -11.58 4.05
C PHE A 303 -4.07 -12.32 5.12
N LEU A 304 -4.64 -12.55 6.30
CA LEU A 304 -3.95 -13.25 7.39
C LEU A 304 -3.72 -14.74 7.05
N ASP A 305 -4.64 -15.38 6.33
CA ASP A 305 -4.42 -16.75 5.81
C ASP A 305 -3.19 -16.81 4.90
N PHE A 306 -3.00 -15.80 4.04
CA PHE A 306 -1.81 -15.68 3.21
C PHE A 306 -0.57 -15.33 4.06
N PHE A 307 -0.64 -14.28 4.89
CA PHE A 307 0.51 -13.73 5.58
C PHE A 307 1.08 -14.70 6.63
N LEU A 308 0.21 -15.39 7.37
CA LEU A 308 0.58 -16.29 8.47
C LEU A 308 0.89 -17.74 8.01
N GLN A 309 0.82 -18.02 6.72
CA GLN A 309 1.12 -19.36 6.19
C GLN A 309 2.52 -19.82 6.64
N GLY A 310 2.61 -20.99 7.28
CA GLY A 310 3.86 -21.56 7.79
C GLY A 310 4.32 -21.04 9.15
N ALA A 311 3.57 -20.14 9.78
CA ALA A 311 3.78 -19.78 11.19
C ALA A 311 3.28 -20.90 12.12
N ASP A 312 3.87 -21.01 13.32
CA ASP A 312 3.33 -21.89 14.36
C ASP A 312 1.95 -21.42 14.83
N ILE A 313 1.20 -22.33 15.48
CA ILE A 313 -0.18 -22.05 15.87
C ILE A 313 -0.28 -20.95 16.93
N GLY A 314 0.69 -20.89 17.89
CA GLY A 314 0.71 -19.89 18.94
C GLY A 314 0.86 -18.49 18.37
N LEU A 315 1.89 -18.28 17.54
CA LEU A 315 2.11 -17.02 16.83
C LEU A 315 0.93 -16.65 15.94
N THR A 316 0.36 -17.64 15.23
CA THR A 316 -0.80 -17.43 14.36
C THR A 316 -1.99 -16.86 15.14
N LEU A 317 -2.36 -17.47 16.25
CA LEU A 317 -3.47 -17.03 17.09
C LEU A 317 -3.20 -15.65 17.70
N GLN A 318 -1.96 -15.42 18.16
CA GLN A 318 -1.57 -14.15 18.74
C GLN A 318 -1.64 -13.02 17.72
N LEU A 319 -1.07 -13.18 16.51
CA LEU A 319 -1.10 -12.15 15.48
C LEU A 319 -2.51 -11.88 14.95
N ARG A 320 -3.35 -12.91 14.76
CA ARG A 320 -4.76 -12.70 14.42
C ARG A 320 -5.48 -11.82 15.44
N ARG A 321 -5.23 -12.03 16.74
CA ARG A 321 -5.77 -11.17 17.82
C ARG A 321 -5.25 -9.74 17.70
N CYS A 322 -3.94 -9.54 17.47
CA CYS A 322 -3.35 -8.21 17.30
C CYS A 322 -4.01 -7.45 16.12
N PHE A 323 -4.12 -8.10 14.97
CA PHE A 323 -4.74 -7.50 13.78
C PHE A 323 -6.24 -7.23 13.99
N ALA A 324 -6.99 -8.17 14.57
CA ALA A 324 -8.41 -7.99 14.85
C ALA A 324 -8.65 -6.82 15.81
N TYR A 325 -7.88 -6.75 16.91
CA TYR A 325 -7.97 -5.67 17.87
C TYR A 325 -7.65 -4.32 17.24
N TRP A 326 -6.58 -4.25 16.43
CA TRP A 326 -6.20 -3.01 15.73
C TRP A 326 -7.21 -2.56 14.67
N ASN A 327 -8.02 -3.48 14.15
CA ASN A 327 -9.09 -3.17 13.20
C ASN A 327 -10.47 -2.96 13.86
N GLY A 328 -10.54 -2.94 15.19
CA GLY A 328 -11.80 -2.74 15.92
C GLY A 328 -12.78 -3.90 15.79
N LEU A 329 -12.34 -5.06 15.31
CA LEU A 329 -13.15 -6.26 15.19
C LEU A 329 -13.29 -6.92 16.56
N ALA A 330 -14.47 -7.52 16.82
CA ALA A 330 -14.70 -8.24 18.05
C ALA A 330 -13.68 -9.37 18.21
N LEU A 331 -12.99 -9.40 19.36
CA LEU A 331 -12.12 -10.52 19.69
C LEU A 331 -12.99 -11.75 19.98
N PRO A 332 -12.62 -12.95 19.53
CA PRO A 332 -13.27 -14.16 20.02
C PRO A 332 -13.15 -14.23 21.54
N PRO A 333 -14.18 -14.72 22.26
CA PRO A 333 -14.15 -14.82 23.71
C PRO A 333 -12.88 -15.57 24.13
N ALA A 334 -12.12 -14.98 25.06
CA ALA A 334 -10.95 -15.63 25.65
C ALA A 334 -11.43 -16.78 26.55
N ASP A 335 -10.98 -17.99 26.30
CA ASP A 335 -11.30 -19.17 27.11
C ASP A 335 -10.62 -19.17 28.50
N SER A 336 -10.14 -18.02 28.97
CA SER A 336 -9.52 -17.95 30.32
C SER A 336 -9.58 -16.55 30.93
N ASP A 337 -9.98 -16.51 32.19
CA ASP A 337 -10.05 -15.37 33.13
C ASP A 337 -8.69 -14.68 33.45
N THR A 338 -7.63 -14.92 32.69
CA THR A 338 -6.27 -14.49 33.06
C THR A 338 -5.59 -13.51 32.10
N ALA A 339 -6.21 -13.13 30.99
CA ALA A 339 -5.61 -12.15 30.08
C ALA A 339 -5.95 -10.73 30.54
N ALA A 340 -4.99 -10.05 31.16
CA ALA A 340 -5.08 -8.62 31.42
C ALA A 340 -5.40 -7.88 30.11
N PRO A 341 -6.41 -6.99 30.08
CA PRO A 341 -6.87 -6.35 28.84
C PRO A 341 -5.91 -5.29 28.27
N HIS A 342 -4.64 -5.28 28.67
CA HIS A 342 -3.77 -4.12 28.52
C HIS A 342 -2.60 -4.28 27.55
N ALA A 343 -2.37 -5.45 26.97
CA ALA A 343 -1.30 -5.65 25.99
C ALA A 343 -1.83 -6.40 24.77
N PHE A 344 -2.05 -5.69 23.67
CA PHE A 344 -2.50 -6.32 22.42
C PHE A 344 -1.32 -6.78 21.54
N LEU A 345 -0.13 -6.21 21.74
CA LEU A 345 1.10 -6.62 21.04
C LEU A 345 1.83 -7.74 21.79
N PRO A 346 2.59 -8.61 21.11
CA PRO A 346 3.44 -9.59 21.72
C PRO A 346 4.37 -8.98 22.78
N GLN A 347 4.40 -9.56 23.98
CA GLN A 347 5.24 -9.11 25.08
C GLN A 347 6.53 -9.93 25.19
N ASP A 348 6.48 -11.19 24.75
CA ASP A 348 7.66 -12.06 24.75
C ASP A 348 8.59 -11.67 23.58
N PRO A 349 9.87 -11.35 23.86
CA PRO A 349 10.85 -11.10 22.81
C PRO A 349 10.99 -12.25 21.80
N ALA A 350 10.75 -13.50 22.21
CA ALA A 350 10.79 -14.66 21.32
C ALA A 350 9.67 -14.64 20.29
N ASP A 351 8.45 -14.26 20.68
CA ASP A 351 7.31 -14.11 19.78
C ASP A 351 7.55 -12.96 18.80
N PHE A 352 8.09 -11.84 19.28
CA PHE A 352 8.42 -10.72 18.41
C PHE A 352 9.50 -11.09 17.38
N GLU A 353 10.51 -11.86 17.79
CA GLU A 353 11.55 -12.35 16.88
C GLU A 353 10.98 -13.38 15.88
N ALA A 354 10.04 -14.23 16.30
CA ALA A 354 9.33 -15.14 15.41
C ALA A 354 8.51 -14.36 14.36
N TRP A 355 7.83 -13.29 14.76
CA TRP A 355 7.12 -12.37 13.84
C TRP A 355 8.07 -11.70 12.86
N ARG A 356 9.24 -11.23 13.33
CA ARG A 356 10.28 -10.65 12.46
C ARG A 356 10.74 -11.63 11.39
N ARG A 357 11.03 -12.89 11.77
CA ARG A 357 11.40 -13.94 10.81
C ARG A 357 10.29 -14.24 9.80
N LEU A 358 9.04 -14.28 10.26
CA LEU A 358 7.88 -14.48 9.39
C LEU A 358 7.77 -13.36 8.35
N ALA A 359 7.83 -12.10 8.78
CA ALA A 359 7.74 -10.94 7.88
C ALA A 359 8.88 -10.95 6.84
N ALA A 360 10.11 -11.22 7.26
CA ALA A 360 11.26 -11.33 6.36
C ALA A 360 11.11 -12.50 5.36
N SER A 361 10.62 -13.65 5.81
CA SER A 361 10.37 -14.82 4.96
C SER A 361 9.26 -14.51 3.93
N ARG A 362 8.19 -13.85 4.36
CA ARG A 362 7.09 -13.48 3.47
C ARG A 362 7.54 -12.51 2.39
N ARG A 363 8.32 -11.49 2.75
CA ARG A 363 8.96 -10.60 1.79
C ARG A 363 9.78 -11.36 0.77
N ALA A 364 10.70 -12.24 1.20
CA ALA A 364 11.57 -13.00 0.30
C ALA A 364 10.77 -13.88 -0.67
N CYS A 365 9.67 -14.49 -0.21
CA CYS A 365 8.77 -15.27 -1.06
C CYS A 365 8.09 -14.40 -2.13
N LEU A 366 7.65 -13.20 -1.77
CA LEU A 366 7.05 -12.25 -2.70
C LEU A 366 8.07 -11.71 -3.71
N GLU A 367 9.29 -11.35 -3.27
CA GLU A 367 10.39 -10.93 -4.15
C GLU A 367 10.71 -12.02 -5.18
N ALA A 368 10.83 -13.28 -4.76
CA ALA A 368 11.04 -14.41 -5.68
C ALA A 368 9.89 -14.60 -6.69
N THR A 369 8.67 -14.21 -6.32
CA THR A 369 7.53 -14.22 -7.24
C THR A 369 7.62 -13.10 -8.26
N ILE A 370 8.03 -11.89 -7.83
CA ILE A 370 8.27 -10.75 -8.71
C ILE A 370 9.40 -11.05 -9.71
N ASP A 371 10.52 -11.60 -9.24
CA ASP A 371 11.66 -11.94 -10.10
C ASP A 371 11.27 -12.92 -11.21
N ARG A 372 10.37 -13.86 -10.92
CA ARG A 372 9.95 -14.87 -11.88
C ARG A 372 8.85 -14.38 -12.82
N ASP A 373 7.83 -13.72 -12.27
CA ASP A 373 6.56 -13.46 -12.97
C ASP A 373 6.36 -11.97 -13.31
N GLY A 374 7.17 -11.07 -12.75
CA GLY A 374 7.05 -9.62 -12.86
C GLY A 374 6.13 -9.01 -11.82
N ASP A 375 6.27 -7.71 -11.61
CA ASP A 375 5.42 -6.88 -10.76
C ASP A 375 4.09 -6.53 -11.45
N LEU A 376 3.20 -5.85 -10.74
CA LEU A 376 1.87 -5.43 -11.24
C LEU A 376 1.98 -4.67 -12.57
N ALA A 377 2.88 -3.70 -12.68
CA ALA A 377 3.00 -2.88 -13.90
C ALA A 377 3.50 -3.71 -15.08
N LEU A 378 4.49 -4.57 -14.87
CA LEU A 378 5.00 -5.46 -15.92
C LEU A 378 3.93 -6.48 -16.36
N ARG A 379 3.14 -7.01 -15.43
CA ARG A 379 2.01 -7.91 -15.74
C ARG A 379 0.91 -7.19 -16.51
N LEU A 380 0.61 -5.93 -16.17
CA LEU A 380 -0.31 -5.08 -16.93
C LEU A 380 0.19 -4.88 -18.37
N CYS A 381 1.46 -4.52 -18.56
CA CYS A 381 2.05 -4.35 -19.89
C CYS A 381 1.96 -5.64 -20.72
N ARG A 382 2.25 -6.80 -20.13
CA ARG A 382 2.14 -8.10 -20.80
C ARG A 382 0.69 -8.46 -21.15
N PHE A 383 -0.25 -8.15 -20.25
CA PHE A 383 -1.68 -8.33 -20.50
C PHE A 383 -2.14 -7.51 -21.69
N VAL A 384 -1.78 -6.22 -21.74
CA VAL A 384 -2.10 -5.32 -22.85
C VAL A 384 -1.51 -5.81 -24.16
N ALA A 385 -0.23 -6.23 -24.16
CA ALA A 385 0.41 -6.78 -25.36
C ALA A 385 -0.29 -8.03 -25.91
N GLY A 386 -0.97 -8.79 -25.09
CA GLY A 386 -1.79 -9.94 -25.51
C GLY A 386 -3.21 -9.58 -26.02
N LYS A 387 -3.58 -8.29 -26.00
CA LYS A 387 -4.90 -7.79 -26.46
C LYS A 387 -4.83 -6.99 -27.77
N GLY A 388 -3.60 -6.60 -28.19
CA GLY A 388 -3.33 -5.79 -29.39
C GLY A 388 -3.20 -6.57 -30.70
#